data_ff78c74cd5f76a146fa12fea713f2ff6
#
_entry.id   ff78c74cd5f76a146fa12fea713f2ff6
#
_cell.length_a   1.000
_cell.length_b   1.000
_cell.length_c   1.000
_cell.angle_alpha   90.00
_cell.angle_beta   90.00
_cell.angle_gamma   90.00
#
_symmetry.space_group_name_H-M   'P 1'
#
loop_
_entity.id
_entity.type
_entity.pdbx_description
1 polymer ?
#
loop_
_entity_poly.entity_id
_entity_poly.type
_entity_poly.pdbx_seq_one_letter_code
_entity_poly.pdbx_strand_id
1 'polypeptide(L)'
;SLLSPQQLKLIFNTIEDCFNVSEVQEITLECNPDDISHTFLNNLKELPINRISMGIQSFNDETLHFLKRRHNSIQAINAVKNCKDAGYNNISIDLIYGIPGQNSEDFKSDIETAVSLDVTHISSYHLSYEEETPIWQMLINKKIDSIDEEESVQMYNILCDTLKGNDFNHYEISNFAKNGFESKHNSSYWNGVPYLGVGAGAHSFDGNTRRWNPDNLEGIELGHTVYEEEHLTLADKHNEAIMLGLRKQEGISLSNFKNRFGEKLYNLLLSNTETQIKSGTLIK
;
A
#
# COMPACT_ATOMS: atom_id res chain seq x y z
N SER A 1 3.88 5.65 13.94
CA SER A 1 2.87 6.69 14.16
C SER A 1 3.45 7.85 14.94
N LEU A 2 3.08 9.08 14.59
CA LEU A 2 3.45 10.28 15.37
C LEU A 2 2.57 10.44 16.63
N LEU A 3 1.48 9.70 16.72
CA LEU A 3 0.55 9.75 17.85
C LEU A 3 1.05 8.92 19.03
N SER A 4 0.86 9.45 20.23
CA SER A 4 1.11 8.71 21.47
C SER A 4 0.06 7.60 21.64
N PRO A 5 0.37 6.53 22.41
CA PRO A 5 -0.61 5.49 22.74
C PRO A 5 -1.90 6.03 23.37
N GLN A 6 -1.81 7.09 24.16
CA GLN A 6 -2.98 7.75 24.77
C GLN A 6 -3.87 8.43 23.73
N GLN A 7 -3.27 9.09 22.73
CA GLN A 7 -4.01 9.68 21.61
C GLN A 7 -4.66 8.61 20.74
N LEU A 8 -3.94 7.51 20.46
CA LEU A 8 -4.51 6.36 19.74
C LEU A 8 -5.70 5.77 20.50
N LYS A 9 -5.59 5.60 21.83
CA LYS A 9 -6.68 5.11 22.67
C LYS A 9 -7.92 6.00 22.60
N LEU A 10 -7.72 7.33 22.61
CA LEU A 10 -8.83 8.27 22.45
C LEU A 10 -9.51 8.10 21.09
N ILE A 11 -8.75 7.92 20.02
CA ILE A 11 -9.29 7.69 18.67
C ILE A 11 -10.10 6.39 18.64
N PHE A 12 -9.56 5.29 19.17
CA PHE A 12 -10.29 4.01 19.20
C PHE A 12 -11.59 4.09 20.01
N ASN A 13 -11.55 4.67 21.18
CA ASN A 13 -12.76 4.86 21.99
C ASN A 13 -13.82 5.68 21.22
N THR A 14 -13.41 6.75 20.55
CA THR A 14 -14.34 7.57 19.75
C THR A 14 -14.91 6.78 18.58
N ILE A 15 -14.12 5.93 17.92
CA ILE A 15 -14.61 5.06 16.84
C ILE A 15 -15.62 4.05 17.39
N GLU A 16 -15.35 3.42 18.53
CA GLU A 16 -16.27 2.47 19.19
C GLU A 16 -17.57 3.13 19.63
N ASP A 17 -17.51 4.39 20.08
CA ASP A 17 -18.71 5.16 20.44
C ASP A 17 -19.58 5.54 19.21
N CYS A 18 -18.95 5.72 18.05
CA CYS A 18 -19.63 6.16 16.83
C CYS A 18 -20.08 5.02 15.91
N PHE A 19 -19.38 3.87 15.95
CA PHE A 19 -19.57 2.78 14.99
C PHE A 19 -19.62 1.42 15.68
N ASN A 20 -20.39 0.50 15.11
CA ASN A 20 -20.31 -0.91 15.51
C ASN A 20 -19.03 -1.55 14.94
N VAL A 21 -18.07 -1.84 15.81
CA VAL A 21 -16.77 -2.43 15.44
C VAL A 21 -16.67 -3.93 15.69
N SER A 22 -17.76 -4.60 16.06
CA SER A 22 -17.77 -6.04 16.43
C SER A 22 -17.26 -6.98 15.33
N GLU A 23 -17.43 -6.58 14.07
CA GLU A 23 -17.04 -7.38 12.89
C GLU A 23 -15.70 -6.91 12.26
N VAL A 24 -15.00 -5.96 12.88
CA VAL A 24 -13.71 -5.49 12.37
C VAL A 24 -12.66 -6.58 12.51
N GLN A 25 -12.08 -6.98 11.40
CA GLN A 25 -11.11 -8.08 11.32
C GLN A 25 -9.66 -7.59 11.29
N GLU A 26 -9.41 -6.38 10.79
CA GLU A 26 -8.07 -5.82 10.66
C GLU A 26 -8.04 -4.39 11.21
N ILE A 27 -7.10 -4.17 12.11
CA ILE A 27 -6.76 -2.84 12.64
C ILE A 27 -5.26 -2.68 12.44
N THR A 28 -4.89 -1.91 11.43
CA THR A 28 -3.50 -1.69 11.03
C THR A 28 -2.97 -0.39 11.63
N LEU A 29 -1.76 -0.45 12.20
CA LEU A 29 -0.99 0.72 12.55
C LEU A 29 0.23 0.84 11.64
N GLU A 30 0.35 1.97 10.95
CA GLU A 30 1.53 2.31 10.18
C GLU A 30 2.59 2.97 11.06
N CYS A 31 3.83 2.50 10.96
CA CYS A 31 4.96 2.94 11.77
C CYS A 31 6.21 3.14 10.92
N ASN A 32 7.12 4.01 11.40
CA ASN A 32 8.49 3.97 10.93
C ASN A 32 9.31 3.03 11.84
N PRO A 33 10.36 2.37 11.32
CA PRO A 33 11.20 1.48 12.12
C PRO A 33 11.80 2.13 13.36
N ASP A 34 12.20 3.40 13.27
CA ASP A 34 12.77 4.17 14.39
C ASP A 34 11.76 4.52 15.48
N ASP A 35 10.44 4.41 15.23
CA ASP A 35 9.40 4.60 16.24
C ASP A 35 9.18 3.32 17.08
N ILE A 36 9.65 2.15 16.61
CA ILE A 36 9.41 0.84 17.22
C ILE A 36 10.38 0.60 18.38
N SER A 37 9.93 0.88 19.60
CA SER A 37 10.63 0.54 20.82
C SER A 37 9.84 -0.46 21.66
N HIS A 38 10.51 -1.17 22.57
CA HIS A 38 9.84 -2.07 23.52
C HIS A 38 8.77 -1.34 24.36
N THR A 39 9.04 -0.11 24.77
CA THR A 39 8.07 0.71 25.52
C THR A 39 6.86 1.05 24.65
N PHE A 40 7.07 1.44 23.40
CA PHE A 40 5.99 1.73 22.46
C PHE A 40 5.12 0.49 22.22
N LEU A 41 5.74 -0.65 21.92
CA LEU A 41 5.03 -1.91 21.68
C LEU A 41 4.24 -2.40 22.91
N ASN A 42 4.80 -2.25 24.12
CA ASN A 42 4.08 -2.60 25.34
C ASN A 42 2.82 -1.74 25.55
N ASN A 43 2.90 -0.47 25.23
CA ASN A 43 1.75 0.43 25.32
C ASN A 43 0.69 0.12 24.23
N LEU A 44 1.10 -0.37 23.05
CA LEU A 44 0.18 -0.78 22.00
C LEU A 44 -0.63 -2.04 22.35
N LYS A 45 -0.16 -2.89 23.26
CA LYS A 45 -0.88 -4.10 23.69
C LYS A 45 -2.24 -3.84 24.33
N GLU A 46 -2.46 -2.61 24.83
CA GLU A 46 -3.77 -2.19 25.37
C GLU A 46 -4.75 -1.76 24.25
N LEU A 47 -4.29 -1.69 23.00
CA LEU A 47 -5.09 -1.25 21.85
C LEU A 47 -5.45 -2.44 20.96
N PRO A 48 -6.56 -2.40 20.25
CA PRO A 48 -7.02 -3.52 19.42
C PRO A 48 -6.24 -3.68 18.10
N ILE A 49 -4.99 -3.21 18.04
CA ILE A 49 -4.15 -3.26 16.86
C ILE A 49 -3.68 -4.70 16.65
N ASN A 50 -3.99 -5.27 15.47
CA ASN A 50 -3.64 -6.64 15.13
C ASN A 50 -2.74 -6.78 13.90
N ARG A 51 -2.41 -5.66 13.22
CA ARG A 51 -1.48 -5.60 12.10
C ARG A 51 -0.55 -4.40 12.23
N ILE A 52 0.75 -4.61 12.02
CA ILE A 52 1.75 -3.53 11.95
C ILE A 52 2.26 -3.43 10.52
N SER A 53 2.26 -2.22 9.93
CA SER A 53 2.87 -1.93 8.64
C SER A 53 4.04 -0.97 8.83
N MET A 54 5.22 -1.33 8.28
CA MET A 54 6.45 -0.55 8.49
C MET A 54 7.06 -0.11 7.16
N GLY A 55 7.24 1.20 7.01
CA GLY A 55 7.94 1.80 5.87
C GLY A 55 9.46 1.63 5.98
N ILE A 56 9.97 0.43 5.72
CA ILE A 56 11.41 0.11 5.76
C ILE A 56 12.12 0.71 4.56
N GLN A 57 11.58 0.54 3.38
CA GLN A 57 12.02 0.99 2.06
C GLN A 57 13.24 0.24 1.50
N SER A 58 14.27 -0.03 2.28
CA SER A 58 15.46 -0.81 1.92
C SER A 58 16.18 -1.28 3.17
N PHE A 59 17.06 -2.28 3.03
CA PHE A 59 18.03 -2.69 4.06
C PHE A 59 19.47 -2.28 3.70
N ASN A 60 19.62 -1.42 2.69
CA ASN A 60 20.90 -0.83 2.31
C ASN A 60 21.01 0.59 2.89
N ASP A 61 22.03 0.85 3.71
CA ASP A 61 22.18 2.13 4.41
C ASP A 61 22.44 3.31 3.46
N GLU A 62 23.09 3.11 2.33
CA GLU A 62 23.31 4.16 1.31
C GLU A 62 21.98 4.54 0.65
N THR A 63 21.16 3.55 0.31
CA THR A 63 19.80 3.74 -0.20
C THR A 63 18.91 4.47 0.79
N LEU A 64 18.93 4.05 2.07
CA LEU A 64 18.17 4.72 3.12
C LEU A 64 18.60 6.17 3.32
N HIS A 65 19.91 6.45 3.26
CA HIS A 65 20.44 7.80 3.32
C HIS A 65 19.98 8.66 2.12
N PHE A 66 20.03 8.10 0.91
CA PHE A 66 19.52 8.76 -0.30
C PHE A 66 18.03 9.11 -0.16
N LEU A 67 17.22 8.19 0.33
CA LEU A 67 15.78 8.40 0.60
C LEU A 67 15.51 9.29 1.83
N LYS A 68 16.56 9.80 2.50
CA LYS A 68 16.46 10.63 3.72
C LYS A 68 15.66 9.94 4.83
N ARG A 69 15.79 8.62 4.95
CA ARG A 69 15.16 7.88 6.06
C ARG A 69 15.92 8.14 7.36
N ARG A 70 15.18 8.19 8.47
CA ARG A 70 15.75 8.44 9.81
C ARG A 70 16.40 7.19 10.41
N HIS A 71 15.98 6.00 9.98
CA HIS A 71 16.49 4.71 10.43
C HIS A 71 17.59 4.18 9.49
N ASN A 72 18.37 3.25 10.00
CA ASN A 72 19.32 2.43 9.25
C ASN A 72 18.85 0.97 9.16
N SER A 73 19.58 0.13 8.42
CA SER A 73 19.29 -1.28 8.19
C SER A 73 19.16 -2.09 9.49
N ILE A 74 20.05 -1.86 10.46
CA ILE A 74 20.04 -2.53 11.77
C ILE A 74 18.78 -2.17 12.55
N GLN A 75 18.38 -0.90 12.53
CA GLN A 75 17.16 -0.44 13.19
C GLN A 75 15.92 -1.05 12.53
N ALA A 76 15.89 -1.14 11.19
CA ALA A 76 14.80 -1.78 10.45
C ALA A 76 14.64 -3.27 10.83
N ILE A 77 15.73 -4.02 10.83
CA ILE A 77 15.76 -5.44 11.23
C ILE A 77 15.30 -5.61 12.69
N ASN A 78 15.80 -4.78 13.60
CA ASN A 78 15.44 -4.84 15.01
C ASN A 78 13.97 -4.46 15.24
N ALA A 79 13.42 -3.52 14.47
CA ALA A 79 12.01 -3.15 14.56
C ALA A 79 11.09 -4.33 14.26
N VAL A 80 11.37 -5.11 13.20
CA VAL A 80 10.61 -6.32 12.87
C VAL A 80 10.74 -7.35 14.00
N LYS A 81 11.96 -7.63 14.50
CA LYS A 81 12.18 -8.56 15.60
C LYS A 81 11.42 -8.15 16.85
N ASN A 82 11.51 -6.87 17.24
CA ASN A 82 10.81 -6.34 18.41
C ASN A 82 9.28 -6.51 18.29
N CYS A 83 8.70 -6.31 17.10
CA CYS A 83 7.28 -6.57 16.87
C CYS A 83 6.94 -8.05 17.08
N LYS A 84 7.75 -8.97 16.57
CA LYS A 84 7.56 -10.41 16.76
C LYS A 84 7.67 -10.81 18.24
N ASP A 85 8.69 -10.31 18.94
CA ASP A 85 8.89 -10.55 20.38
C ASP A 85 7.74 -9.99 21.23
N ALA A 86 7.10 -8.92 20.77
CA ALA A 86 5.90 -8.38 21.37
C ALA A 86 4.62 -9.17 21.07
N GLY A 87 4.68 -10.17 20.17
CA GLY A 87 3.58 -11.06 19.83
C GLY A 87 2.78 -10.65 18.57
N TYR A 88 3.24 -9.64 17.81
CA TYR A 88 2.64 -9.28 16.53
C TYR A 88 3.07 -10.28 15.45
N ASN A 89 2.12 -11.05 14.90
CA ASN A 89 2.37 -12.02 13.84
C ASN A 89 1.97 -11.51 12.45
N ASN A 90 1.09 -10.51 12.38
CA ASN A 90 0.70 -9.88 11.12
C ASN A 90 1.55 -8.62 10.92
N ILE A 91 2.69 -8.80 10.24
CA ILE A 91 3.68 -7.73 10.00
C ILE A 91 3.84 -7.53 8.50
N SER A 92 3.58 -6.30 8.06
CA SER A 92 3.84 -5.81 6.72
C SER A 92 5.08 -4.93 6.71
N ILE A 93 5.87 -5.05 5.66
CA ILE A 93 6.95 -4.11 5.37
C ILE A 93 6.82 -3.56 3.95
N ASP A 94 7.22 -2.31 3.78
CA ASP A 94 7.24 -1.67 2.48
C ASP A 94 8.69 -1.58 1.99
N LEU A 95 8.92 -1.95 0.73
CA LEU A 95 10.19 -1.82 0.01
C LEU A 95 9.99 -0.91 -1.20
N ILE A 96 11.04 -0.19 -1.59
CA ILE A 96 11.06 0.61 -2.81
C ILE A 96 12.17 0.09 -3.71
N TYR A 97 11.86 -0.09 -5.00
CA TYR A 97 12.83 -0.43 -6.03
C TYR A 97 12.85 0.62 -7.14
N GLY A 98 13.85 0.55 -8.00
CA GLY A 98 14.01 1.55 -9.07
C GLY A 98 14.60 2.86 -8.56
N ILE A 99 15.35 2.82 -7.46
CA ILE A 99 16.00 3.98 -6.86
C ILE A 99 17.27 4.32 -7.65
N PRO A 100 17.56 5.60 -7.94
CA PRO A 100 18.81 6.00 -8.60
C PRO A 100 20.05 5.40 -7.93
N GLY A 101 20.86 4.68 -8.71
CA GLY A 101 22.06 4.00 -8.22
C GLY A 101 21.84 2.62 -7.62
N GLN A 102 20.60 2.17 -7.42
CA GLN A 102 20.28 0.80 -7.05
C GLN A 102 20.43 -0.13 -8.24
N ASN A 103 20.94 -1.33 -8.03
CA ASN A 103 21.01 -2.40 -9.03
C ASN A 103 20.18 -3.61 -8.59
N SER A 104 20.00 -4.56 -9.51
CA SER A 104 19.19 -5.78 -9.27
C SER A 104 19.68 -6.64 -8.11
N GLU A 105 21.01 -6.72 -7.88
CA GLU A 105 21.58 -7.50 -6.78
C GLU A 105 21.32 -6.83 -5.42
N ASP A 106 21.42 -5.49 -5.34
CA ASP A 106 21.09 -4.74 -4.12
C ASP A 106 19.62 -4.96 -3.74
N PHE A 107 18.70 -4.83 -4.71
CA PHE A 107 17.28 -5.03 -4.46
C PHE A 107 16.96 -6.48 -4.11
N LYS A 108 17.60 -7.46 -4.74
CA LYS A 108 17.49 -8.86 -4.40
C LYS A 108 17.89 -9.13 -2.95
N SER A 109 18.99 -8.51 -2.49
CA SER A 109 19.44 -8.60 -1.09
C SER A 109 18.40 -8.03 -0.12
N ASP A 110 17.73 -6.93 -0.50
CA ASP A 110 16.63 -6.37 0.30
C ASP A 110 15.46 -7.38 0.43
N ILE A 111 15.07 -8.03 -0.68
CA ILE A 111 13.99 -9.04 -0.67
C ILE A 111 14.39 -10.25 0.18
N GLU A 112 15.59 -10.77 0.01
CA GLU A 112 16.10 -11.92 0.77
C GLU A 112 16.16 -11.61 2.27
N THR A 113 16.56 -10.39 2.63
CA THR A 113 16.54 -9.92 4.02
C THR A 113 15.10 -9.89 4.56
N ALA A 114 14.16 -9.32 3.80
CA ALA A 114 12.75 -9.28 4.15
C ALA A 114 12.18 -10.69 4.41
N VAL A 115 12.46 -11.63 3.51
CA VAL A 115 12.05 -13.04 3.65
C VAL A 115 12.66 -13.68 4.90
N SER A 116 13.95 -13.44 5.17
CA SER A 116 14.66 -13.98 6.34
C SER A 116 14.07 -13.51 7.67
N LEU A 117 13.45 -12.34 7.69
CA LEU A 117 12.76 -11.79 8.85
C LEU A 117 11.39 -12.44 9.10
N ASP A 118 10.96 -13.33 8.20
CA ASP A 118 9.68 -14.07 8.31
C ASP A 118 8.50 -13.12 8.55
N VAL A 119 8.42 -12.03 7.77
CA VAL A 119 7.25 -11.17 7.71
C VAL A 119 6.12 -11.86 6.93
N THR A 120 4.89 -11.42 7.13
CA THR A 120 3.72 -12.06 6.52
C THR A 120 3.20 -11.31 5.30
N HIS A 121 3.66 -10.09 5.09
CA HIS A 121 3.24 -9.25 3.98
C HIS A 121 4.39 -8.33 3.54
N ILE A 122 4.54 -8.14 2.23
CA ILE A 122 5.52 -7.23 1.63
C ILE A 122 4.79 -6.39 0.58
N SER A 123 4.84 -5.06 0.76
CA SER A 123 4.50 -4.11 -0.29
C SER A 123 5.79 -3.70 -0.99
N SER A 124 5.81 -3.70 -2.32
CA SER A 124 6.98 -3.24 -3.06
C SER A 124 6.56 -2.30 -4.17
N TYR A 125 7.06 -1.08 -4.10
CA TYR A 125 6.69 0.00 -5.00
C TYR A 125 7.88 0.41 -5.86
N HIS A 126 7.63 0.63 -7.16
CA HIS A 126 8.59 1.32 -7.99
C HIS A 126 8.65 2.79 -7.57
N LEU A 127 9.87 3.36 -7.50
CA LEU A 127 10.03 4.78 -7.20
C LEU A 127 9.35 5.63 -8.26
N SER A 128 8.41 6.48 -7.85
CA SER A 128 7.79 7.50 -8.71
C SER A 128 8.43 8.87 -8.48
N TYR A 129 8.45 9.67 -9.54
CA TYR A 129 8.98 11.03 -9.51
C TYR A 129 7.82 12.01 -9.59
N GLU A 130 7.12 12.20 -8.47
CA GLU A 130 6.00 13.13 -8.38
C GLU A 130 6.48 14.58 -8.49
N GLU A 131 5.78 15.37 -9.28
CA GLU A 131 6.08 16.79 -9.46
C GLU A 131 6.17 17.52 -8.10
N GLU A 132 7.00 18.54 -8.03
CA GLU A 132 7.27 19.36 -6.84
C GLU A 132 8.02 18.65 -5.70
N THR A 133 8.26 17.33 -5.78
CA THR A 133 9.06 16.62 -4.78
C THR A 133 10.56 16.93 -4.93
N PRO A 134 11.35 16.83 -3.84
CA PRO A 134 12.80 17.02 -3.92
C PRO A 134 13.49 16.07 -4.91
N ILE A 135 13.02 14.82 -5.04
CA ILE A 135 13.62 13.84 -5.96
C ILE A 135 13.32 14.20 -7.41
N TRP A 136 12.12 14.68 -7.70
CA TRP A 136 11.76 15.18 -9.03
C TRP A 136 12.63 16.40 -9.40
N GLN A 137 12.86 17.32 -8.45
CA GLN A 137 13.77 18.44 -8.66
C GLN A 137 15.21 17.98 -8.94
N MET A 138 15.68 16.91 -8.31
CA MET A 138 17.00 16.33 -8.61
C MET A 138 17.05 15.77 -10.03
N LEU A 139 16.00 15.07 -10.47
CA LEU A 139 15.89 14.49 -11.80
C LEU A 139 15.88 15.56 -12.89
N ILE A 140 15.00 16.57 -12.82
CA ILE A 140 14.92 17.62 -13.85
C ILE A 140 16.18 18.48 -13.91
N ASN A 141 16.88 18.66 -12.79
CA ASN A 141 18.17 19.34 -12.73
C ASN A 141 19.38 18.44 -13.07
N LYS A 142 19.12 17.20 -13.56
CA LYS A 142 20.17 16.22 -13.96
C LYS A 142 21.20 15.95 -12.86
N LYS A 143 20.80 15.97 -11.60
CA LYS A 143 21.61 15.57 -10.46
C LYS A 143 21.57 14.07 -10.21
N ILE A 144 20.54 13.43 -10.71
CA ILE A 144 20.34 11.97 -10.73
C ILE A 144 19.79 11.59 -12.10
N ASP A 145 20.00 10.35 -12.50
CA ASP A 145 19.33 9.73 -13.62
C ASP A 145 18.26 8.76 -13.09
N SER A 146 17.16 8.60 -13.84
CA SER A 146 16.22 7.52 -13.56
C SER A 146 16.87 6.18 -13.86
N ILE A 147 16.41 5.13 -13.18
CA ILE A 147 16.82 3.78 -13.51
C ILE A 147 16.38 3.43 -14.95
N ASP A 148 17.15 2.59 -15.60
CA ASP A 148 16.79 2.04 -16.91
C ASP A 148 15.53 1.18 -16.83
N GLU A 149 14.68 1.24 -17.87
CA GLU A 149 13.42 0.51 -17.89
C GLU A 149 13.64 -1.02 -17.89
N GLU A 150 14.67 -1.52 -18.58
CA GLU A 150 15.00 -2.95 -18.61
C GLU A 150 15.45 -3.42 -17.22
N GLU A 151 16.29 -2.64 -16.54
CA GLU A 151 16.71 -2.92 -15.16
C GLU A 151 15.55 -2.91 -14.19
N SER A 152 14.62 -1.95 -14.34
CA SER A 152 13.41 -1.86 -13.53
C SER A 152 12.51 -3.10 -13.70
N VAL A 153 12.32 -3.55 -14.93
CA VAL A 153 11.57 -4.79 -15.24
C VAL A 153 12.28 -6.02 -14.67
N GLN A 154 13.63 -6.06 -14.75
CA GLN A 154 14.41 -7.14 -14.15
C GLN A 154 14.24 -7.20 -12.63
N MET A 155 14.31 -6.06 -11.93
CA MET A 155 14.04 -5.98 -10.49
C MET A 155 12.65 -6.51 -10.14
N TYR A 156 11.62 -6.12 -10.90
CA TYR A 156 10.26 -6.61 -10.69
C TYR A 156 10.13 -8.12 -10.88
N ASN A 157 10.80 -8.68 -11.89
CA ASN A 157 10.82 -10.13 -12.10
C ASN A 157 11.51 -10.86 -10.94
N ILE A 158 12.65 -10.35 -10.47
CA ILE A 158 13.36 -10.88 -9.29
C ILE A 158 12.44 -10.87 -8.06
N LEU A 159 11.71 -9.76 -7.84
CA LEU A 159 10.74 -9.63 -6.76
C LEU A 159 9.69 -10.75 -6.83
N CYS A 160 9.02 -10.86 -7.99
CA CYS A 160 7.96 -11.85 -8.18
C CYS A 160 8.46 -13.29 -7.99
N ASP A 161 9.59 -13.65 -8.60
CA ASP A 161 10.13 -15.00 -8.55
C ASP A 161 10.62 -15.35 -7.13
N THR A 162 11.33 -14.43 -6.46
CA THR A 162 11.85 -14.66 -5.12
C THR A 162 10.72 -14.81 -4.11
N LEU A 163 9.72 -13.93 -4.12
CA LEU A 163 8.62 -13.99 -3.18
C LEU A 163 7.72 -15.20 -3.41
N LYS A 164 7.44 -15.54 -4.68
CA LYS A 164 6.72 -16.76 -5.03
C LYS A 164 7.46 -18.03 -4.56
N GLY A 165 8.78 -18.05 -4.68
CA GLY A 165 9.62 -19.17 -4.19
C GLY A 165 9.67 -19.27 -2.65
N ASN A 166 9.16 -18.27 -1.92
CA ASN A 166 9.11 -18.22 -0.46
C ASN A 166 7.68 -18.14 0.09
N ASP A 167 6.71 -18.75 -0.61
CA ASP A 167 5.31 -18.91 -0.20
C ASP A 167 4.50 -17.61 -0.06
N PHE A 168 4.91 -16.56 -0.77
CA PHE A 168 4.11 -15.34 -0.88
C PHE A 168 3.22 -15.39 -2.14
N ASN A 169 1.95 -15.11 -1.96
CA ASN A 169 0.99 -14.91 -3.04
C ASN A 169 1.08 -13.46 -3.53
N HIS A 170 1.30 -13.27 -4.82
CA HIS A 170 1.23 -11.98 -5.49
C HIS A 170 -0.24 -11.65 -5.77
N TYR A 171 -0.95 -11.08 -4.79
CA TYR A 171 -2.41 -10.93 -4.87
C TYR A 171 -2.85 -9.65 -5.59
N GLU A 172 -1.97 -8.64 -5.69
CA GLU A 172 -2.13 -7.46 -6.53
C GLU A 172 -0.75 -6.88 -6.91
N ILE A 173 -0.69 -5.96 -7.86
CA ILE A 173 0.52 -5.53 -8.58
C ILE A 173 1.72 -5.18 -7.70
N SER A 174 1.49 -4.61 -6.49
CA SER A 174 2.55 -4.15 -5.59
C SER A 174 2.61 -4.91 -4.28
N ASN A 175 1.66 -5.82 -4.01
CA ASN A 175 1.53 -6.45 -2.72
C ASN A 175 1.58 -7.98 -2.78
N PHE A 176 2.37 -8.51 -1.86
CA PHE A 176 2.64 -9.94 -1.71
C PHE A 176 2.36 -10.34 -0.27
N ALA A 177 1.66 -11.45 -0.06
CA ALA A 177 1.31 -11.92 1.27
C ALA A 177 1.40 -13.42 1.40
N LYS A 178 1.75 -13.91 2.58
CA LYS A 178 1.50 -15.30 2.94
C LYS A 178 -0.01 -15.55 3.02
N ASN A 179 -0.44 -16.77 2.74
CA ASN A 179 -1.86 -17.12 2.67
C ASN A 179 -2.63 -16.67 3.94
N GLY A 180 -3.69 -15.87 3.75
CA GLY A 180 -4.53 -15.33 4.82
C GLY A 180 -4.02 -14.04 5.48
N PHE A 181 -2.91 -13.47 4.97
CA PHE A 181 -2.32 -12.22 5.44
C PHE A 181 -2.40 -11.07 4.42
N GLU A 182 -3.21 -11.24 3.37
CA GLU A 182 -3.53 -10.18 2.43
C GLU A 182 -4.14 -8.98 3.18
N SER A 183 -3.66 -7.76 2.90
CA SER A 183 -4.19 -6.55 3.53
C SER A 183 -5.68 -6.38 3.19
N LYS A 184 -6.55 -6.46 4.20
CA LYS A 184 -7.99 -6.27 4.03
C LYS A 184 -8.30 -4.83 3.66
N HIS A 185 -7.56 -3.88 4.22
CA HIS A 185 -7.66 -2.47 3.90
C HIS A 185 -7.39 -2.21 2.40
N ASN A 186 -6.23 -2.65 1.89
CA ASN A 186 -5.88 -2.48 0.47
C ASN A 186 -6.87 -3.22 -0.44
N SER A 187 -7.24 -4.44 -0.09
CA SER A 187 -8.21 -5.24 -0.85
C SER A 187 -9.58 -4.56 -0.93
N SER A 188 -9.97 -3.81 0.10
CA SER A 188 -11.23 -3.05 0.10
C SER A 188 -11.23 -1.96 -0.98
N TYR A 189 -10.13 -1.25 -1.19
CA TYR A 189 -10.00 -0.28 -2.29
C TYR A 189 -10.15 -0.95 -3.66
N TRP A 190 -9.43 -2.06 -3.88
CA TRP A 190 -9.48 -2.79 -5.15
C TRP A 190 -10.86 -3.40 -5.44
N ASN A 191 -11.65 -3.64 -4.42
CA ASN A 191 -13.03 -4.13 -4.53
C ASN A 191 -14.08 -3.03 -4.58
N GLY A 192 -13.67 -1.75 -4.52
CA GLY A 192 -14.58 -0.60 -4.56
C GLY A 192 -15.52 -0.53 -3.35
N VAL A 193 -15.07 -1.01 -2.18
CA VAL A 193 -15.83 -0.93 -0.94
C VAL A 193 -15.86 0.52 -0.47
N PRO A 194 -17.00 1.07 -0.04
CA PRO A 194 -17.08 2.38 0.58
C PRO A 194 -16.19 2.49 1.83
N TYR A 195 -15.57 3.65 2.02
CA TYR A 195 -14.71 3.93 3.15
C TYR A 195 -14.83 5.38 3.61
N LEU A 196 -14.55 5.62 4.87
CA LEU A 196 -14.51 6.92 5.50
C LEU A 196 -13.07 7.28 5.87
N GLY A 197 -12.60 8.42 5.36
CA GLY A 197 -11.34 9.03 5.74
C GLY A 197 -11.52 10.11 6.78
N VAL A 198 -10.72 10.13 7.81
CA VAL A 198 -10.75 11.11 8.91
C VAL A 198 -9.36 11.72 9.05
N GLY A 199 -9.31 13.04 9.14
CA GLY A 199 -8.07 13.81 9.28
C GLY A 199 -7.68 14.58 8.02
N ALA A 200 -6.54 15.30 8.09
CA ALA A 200 -6.01 16.08 6.98
C ALA A 200 -5.63 15.20 5.80
N GLY A 201 -5.95 15.64 4.58
CA GLY A 201 -5.67 14.90 3.35
C GLY A 201 -6.43 13.57 3.20
N ALA A 202 -7.29 13.19 4.15
CA ALA A 202 -7.96 11.91 4.12
C ALA A 202 -9.08 11.87 3.08
N HIS A 203 -9.15 10.76 2.36
CA HIS A 203 -10.14 10.49 1.32
C HIS A 203 -11.28 9.62 1.85
N SER A 204 -12.48 9.85 1.35
CA SER A 204 -13.67 9.02 1.59
C SER A 204 -14.32 8.63 0.27
N PHE A 205 -15.02 7.51 0.26
CA PHE A 205 -15.76 7.03 -0.89
C PHE A 205 -17.06 6.36 -0.45
N ASP A 206 -18.20 6.73 -1.03
CA ASP A 206 -19.52 6.18 -0.72
C ASP A 206 -20.08 5.23 -1.79
N GLY A 207 -19.27 4.88 -2.80
CA GLY A 207 -19.69 4.08 -3.97
C GLY A 207 -20.09 4.93 -5.18
N ASN A 208 -20.29 6.24 -5.02
CA ASN A 208 -20.67 7.17 -6.07
C ASN A 208 -19.85 8.45 -6.09
N THR A 209 -19.45 8.90 -4.92
CA THR A 209 -18.75 10.17 -4.71
C THR A 209 -17.46 9.91 -3.95
N ARG A 210 -16.38 10.49 -4.41
CA ARG A 210 -15.15 10.66 -3.65
C ARG A 210 -15.15 12.02 -2.99
N ARG A 211 -14.62 12.07 -1.77
CA ARG A 211 -14.37 13.29 -1.03
C ARG A 211 -12.98 13.24 -0.45
N TRP A 212 -12.31 14.39 -0.40
CA TRP A 212 -11.03 14.50 0.28
C TRP A 212 -10.98 15.78 1.10
N ASN A 213 -10.43 15.61 2.30
CA ASN A 213 -10.21 16.71 3.21
C ASN A 213 -8.99 17.52 2.75
N PRO A 214 -8.94 18.84 3.00
CA PRO A 214 -7.73 19.61 2.83
C PRO A 214 -6.57 19.00 3.62
N ASP A 215 -5.36 19.08 3.11
CA ASP A 215 -4.13 18.61 3.78
C ASP A 215 -3.62 19.57 4.86
N ASN A 216 -4.33 20.67 5.10
CA ASN A 216 -3.99 21.72 6.06
C ASN A 216 -4.67 21.45 7.41
N LEU A 217 -3.86 21.31 8.48
CA LEU A 217 -4.33 21.06 9.84
C LEU A 217 -5.09 22.25 10.45
N GLU A 218 -4.72 23.49 10.13
CA GLU A 218 -5.36 24.69 10.70
C GLU A 218 -6.85 24.77 10.30
N GLY A 219 -7.17 24.39 9.06
CA GLY A 219 -8.56 24.36 8.58
C GLY A 219 -9.42 23.37 9.37
N ILE A 220 -8.85 22.23 9.74
CA ILE A 220 -9.54 21.17 10.51
C ILE A 220 -9.74 21.62 11.97
N GLU A 221 -8.73 22.18 12.61
CA GLU A 221 -8.80 22.69 13.98
C GLU A 221 -9.85 23.79 14.16
N LEU A 222 -10.06 24.61 13.13
CA LEU A 222 -11.07 25.68 13.11
C LEU A 222 -12.49 25.18 12.77
N GLY A 223 -12.64 23.87 12.52
CA GLY A 223 -13.94 23.28 12.15
C GLY A 223 -14.40 23.64 10.73
N HIS A 224 -13.52 24.19 9.90
CA HIS A 224 -13.80 24.45 8.49
C HIS A 224 -13.68 23.15 7.69
N THR A 225 -14.77 22.40 7.62
CA THR A 225 -14.89 21.23 6.76
C THR A 225 -15.18 21.64 5.31
N VAL A 226 -14.20 22.30 4.68
CA VAL A 226 -14.23 22.46 3.23
C VAL A 226 -13.55 21.22 2.66
N TYR A 227 -14.35 20.29 2.19
CA TYR A 227 -13.85 19.12 1.44
C TYR A 227 -14.09 19.37 -0.06
N GLU A 228 -13.23 18.79 -0.87
CA GLU A 228 -13.46 18.67 -2.30
C GLU A 228 -14.19 17.37 -2.59
N GLU A 229 -15.00 17.33 -3.66
CA GLU A 229 -15.71 16.12 -4.04
C GLU A 229 -15.77 15.92 -5.56
N GLU A 230 -15.77 14.67 -5.96
CA GLU A 230 -15.93 14.20 -7.33
C GLU A 230 -17.08 13.21 -7.40
N HIS A 231 -18.07 13.50 -8.24
CA HIS A 231 -19.17 12.59 -8.52
C HIS A 231 -18.83 11.69 -9.71
N LEU A 232 -18.72 10.38 -9.46
CA LEU A 232 -18.37 9.42 -10.49
C LEU A 232 -19.55 9.13 -11.44
N THR A 233 -19.33 9.36 -12.71
CA THR A 233 -20.25 8.95 -13.78
C THR A 233 -20.23 7.42 -13.95
N LEU A 234 -21.17 6.89 -14.73
CA LEU A 234 -21.17 5.47 -15.09
C LEU A 234 -19.90 5.10 -15.88
N ALA A 235 -19.40 6.02 -16.71
CA ALA A 235 -18.17 5.81 -17.47
C ALA A 235 -16.94 5.73 -16.56
N ASP A 236 -16.85 6.61 -15.55
CA ASP A 236 -15.76 6.58 -14.58
C ASP A 236 -15.76 5.25 -13.80
N LYS A 237 -16.91 4.85 -13.27
CA LYS A 237 -17.07 3.56 -12.56
C LYS A 237 -16.74 2.35 -13.42
N HIS A 238 -17.10 2.39 -14.70
CA HIS A 238 -16.77 1.34 -15.66
C HIS A 238 -15.24 1.25 -15.88
N ASN A 239 -14.59 2.39 -16.15
CA ASN A 239 -13.14 2.44 -16.37
C ASN A 239 -12.36 2.04 -15.12
N GLU A 240 -12.77 2.51 -13.96
CA GLU A 240 -12.17 2.12 -12.67
C GLU A 240 -12.32 0.63 -12.39
N ALA A 241 -13.49 0.04 -12.65
CA ALA A 241 -13.68 -1.39 -12.44
C ALA A 241 -12.72 -2.23 -13.31
N ILE A 242 -12.39 -1.76 -14.51
CA ILE A 242 -11.39 -2.41 -15.39
C ILE A 242 -10.00 -2.21 -14.80
N MET A 243 -9.62 -0.97 -14.50
CA MET A 243 -8.30 -0.64 -13.94
C MET A 243 -8.02 -1.40 -12.64
N LEU A 244 -8.95 -1.37 -11.69
CA LEU A 244 -8.82 -2.04 -10.39
C LEU A 244 -8.82 -3.57 -10.55
N GLY A 245 -9.63 -4.10 -11.47
CA GLY A 245 -9.66 -5.53 -11.76
C GLY A 245 -8.35 -6.05 -12.36
N LEU A 246 -7.72 -5.29 -13.26
CA LEU A 246 -6.45 -5.66 -13.88
C LEU A 246 -5.23 -5.50 -12.95
N ARG A 247 -5.38 -4.83 -11.82
CA ARG A 247 -4.34 -4.77 -10.78
C ARG A 247 -4.28 -6.03 -9.91
N LYS A 248 -5.37 -6.80 -9.84
CA LYS A 248 -5.50 -7.99 -8.99
C LYS A 248 -5.14 -9.26 -9.73
N GLN A 249 -4.58 -10.22 -9.04
CA GLN A 249 -4.32 -11.56 -9.55
C GLN A 249 -5.60 -12.24 -10.06
N GLU A 250 -6.72 -12.03 -9.38
CA GLU A 250 -8.02 -12.60 -9.71
C GLU A 250 -8.61 -12.03 -11.01
N GLY A 251 -8.13 -10.85 -11.44
CA GLY A 251 -8.64 -10.17 -12.62
C GLY A 251 -10.06 -9.62 -12.45
N ILE A 252 -10.79 -9.57 -13.55
CA ILE A 252 -12.15 -9.04 -13.64
C ILE A 252 -13.14 -10.20 -13.68
N SER A 253 -14.03 -10.29 -12.70
CA SER A 253 -15.17 -11.22 -12.77
C SER A 253 -16.16 -10.77 -13.84
N LEU A 254 -16.16 -11.45 -14.96
CA LEU A 254 -17.01 -11.10 -16.11
C LEU A 254 -18.50 -11.15 -15.78
N SER A 255 -18.94 -12.07 -14.92
CA SER A 255 -20.32 -12.18 -14.47
C SER A 255 -20.73 -10.98 -13.60
N ASN A 256 -19.89 -10.60 -12.63
CA ASN A 256 -20.14 -9.43 -11.78
C ASN A 256 -20.10 -8.13 -12.59
N PHE A 257 -19.16 -8.02 -13.52
CA PHE A 257 -19.07 -6.87 -14.41
C PHE A 257 -20.33 -6.70 -15.27
N LYS A 258 -20.81 -7.78 -15.87
CA LYS A 258 -22.05 -7.78 -16.65
C LYS A 258 -23.27 -7.39 -15.80
N ASN A 259 -23.38 -7.92 -14.58
CA ASN A 259 -24.47 -7.59 -13.67
C ASN A 259 -24.43 -6.12 -13.25
N ARG A 260 -23.25 -5.56 -13.03
CA ARG A 260 -23.07 -4.17 -12.58
C ARG A 260 -23.26 -3.14 -13.68
N PHE A 261 -22.77 -3.41 -14.89
CA PHE A 261 -22.67 -2.44 -15.99
C PHE A 261 -23.61 -2.75 -17.19
N GLY A 262 -24.25 -3.91 -17.19
CA GLY A 262 -25.17 -4.34 -18.24
C GLY A 262 -24.47 -4.88 -19.50
N GLU A 263 -25.31 -5.42 -20.39
CA GLU A 263 -24.87 -6.13 -21.61
C GLU A 263 -24.01 -5.28 -22.55
N LYS A 264 -24.38 -3.99 -22.71
CA LYS A 264 -23.70 -3.10 -23.67
C LYS A 264 -22.23 -2.86 -23.28
N LEU A 265 -21.96 -2.50 -22.01
CA LEU A 265 -20.60 -2.23 -21.53
C LEU A 265 -19.80 -3.53 -21.39
N TYR A 266 -20.46 -4.63 -21.05
CA TYR A 266 -19.84 -5.96 -21.05
C TYR A 266 -19.35 -6.36 -22.45
N ASN A 267 -20.17 -6.20 -23.50
CA ASN A 267 -19.77 -6.51 -24.86
C ASN A 267 -18.63 -5.59 -25.35
N LEU A 268 -18.64 -4.31 -24.94
CA LEU A 268 -17.55 -3.39 -25.22
C LEU A 268 -16.23 -3.84 -24.56
N LEU A 269 -16.27 -4.27 -23.31
CA LEU A 269 -15.10 -4.83 -22.63
C LEU A 269 -14.54 -6.03 -23.40
N LEU A 270 -15.39 -6.98 -23.79
CA LEU A 270 -14.95 -8.18 -24.53
C LEU A 270 -14.34 -7.83 -25.89
N SER A 271 -14.95 -6.90 -26.63
CA SER A 271 -14.43 -6.49 -27.94
C SER A 271 -13.08 -5.78 -27.82
N ASN A 272 -12.91 -4.91 -26.82
CA ASN A 272 -11.66 -4.18 -26.59
C ASN A 272 -10.51 -5.07 -26.11
N THR A 273 -10.81 -6.21 -25.45
CA THR A 273 -9.79 -7.13 -24.92
C THR A 273 -9.48 -8.28 -25.88
N GLU A 274 -10.19 -8.42 -27.00
CA GLU A 274 -10.01 -9.55 -27.92
C GLU A 274 -8.58 -9.67 -28.48
N THR A 275 -7.95 -8.54 -28.81
CA THR A 275 -6.58 -8.51 -29.33
C THR A 275 -5.58 -8.95 -28.27
N GLN A 276 -5.72 -8.46 -27.05
CA GLN A 276 -4.85 -8.78 -25.92
C GLN A 276 -4.99 -10.25 -25.48
N ILE A 277 -6.20 -10.81 -25.58
CA ILE A 277 -6.43 -12.24 -25.33
C ILE A 277 -5.77 -13.09 -26.43
N LYS A 278 -5.90 -12.68 -27.71
CA LYS A 278 -5.26 -13.39 -28.83
C LYS A 278 -3.73 -13.34 -28.79
N SER A 279 -3.15 -12.25 -28.30
CA SER A 279 -1.69 -12.12 -28.11
C SER A 279 -1.17 -12.81 -26.86
N GLY A 280 -2.05 -13.28 -25.98
CA GLY A 280 -1.66 -13.88 -24.69
C GLY A 280 -1.30 -12.86 -23.60
N THR A 281 -1.49 -11.57 -23.87
CA THR A 281 -1.26 -10.49 -22.87
C THR A 281 -2.32 -10.52 -21.75
N LEU A 282 -3.54 -10.96 -22.11
CA LEU A 282 -4.62 -11.23 -21.15
C LEU A 282 -5.05 -12.69 -21.25
N ILE A 283 -5.39 -13.27 -20.10
CA ILE A 283 -5.95 -14.61 -19.98
C ILE A 283 -7.44 -14.48 -19.64
N LYS A 284 -8.29 -15.32 -20.28
CA LYS A 284 -9.74 -15.32 -20.04
C LYS A 284 -10.12 -16.48 -19.14
#